data_c6d2077f5ed909c9c7c2f1b34b646ed6
#
_entry.id   c6d2077f5ed909c9c7c2f1b34b646ed6
#
_cell.length_a   1.000
_cell.length_b   1.000
_cell.length_c   1.000
_cell.angle_alpha   90.00
_cell.angle_beta   90.00
_cell.angle_gamma   90.00
#
_symmetry.space_group_name_H-M   'P 1'
#
loop_
_entity.id
_entity.type
_entity.pdbx_description
1 polymer ?
#
loop_
_entity_poly.entity_id
_entity_poly.type
_entity_poly.pdbx_seq_one_letter_code
_entity_poly.pdbx_strand_id
1 'polypeptide(L)'
;NPFGLKDPKGNIRMMSHLLDMAVFPGTQGGPLEHVIAAKAVAFGEILTDEYTVYIKQVQRNAQAMAKAFMEKNYEIISGGTDNHLMLIDLRNKNITGKKAQETLDRAHITLNKNAVPYDDKSPFVTSGIRVGVPAVTSRGMKEADMQVIVDLIDRVITNIDDETVINEVKESVKTFMKQFALY
;
A
#
# COMPACT_ATOMS: atom_id res chain seq x y z
N ASN A 1 31.21 13.69 -17.95
CA ASN A 1 31.00 13.35 -16.54
C ASN A 1 30.81 14.61 -15.71
N PRO A 2 29.58 15.00 -15.39
CA PRO A 2 29.30 16.23 -14.65
C PRO A 2 29.87 16.24 -13.20
N PHE A 3 30.26 15.07 -12.68
CA PHE A 3 30.79 14.92 -11.32
C PHE A 3 32.31 14.94 -11.25
N GLY A 4 33.02 15.09 -12.42
CA GLY A 4 34.47 15.17 -12.45
C GLY A 4 35.22 13.93 -11.92
N LEU A 5 34.56 12.80 -11.77
CA LEU A 5 35.17 11.57 -11.27
C LEU A 5 36.25 11.07 -12.23
N LYS A 6 37.44 10.74 -11.68
CA LYS A 6 38.58 10.21 -12.43
C LYS A 6 38.96 8.84 -11.91
N ASP A 7 39.54 8.03 -12.80
CA ASP A 7 40.17 6.77 -12.42
C ASP A 7 41.55 7.03 -11.77
N PRO A 8 42.23 6.03 -11.19
CA PRO A 8 43.57 6.20 -10.63
C PRO A 8 44.64 6.68 -11.64
N LYS A 9 44.39 6.55 -12.95
CA LYS A 9 45.26 7.04 -14.03
C LYS A 9 44.92 8.46 -14.49
N GLY A 10 43.91 9.09 -13.86
CA GLY A 10 43.48 10.47 -14.17
C GLY A 10 42.50 10.60 -15.32
N ASN A 11 42.01 9.49 -15.93
CA ASN A 11 41.02 9.55 -16.99
C ASN A 11 39.62 9.85 -16.43
N ILE A 12 38.84 10.63 -17.18
CA ILE A 12 37.46 10.94 -16.81
C ILE A 12 36.61 9.67 -16.88
N ARG A 13 35.98 9.31 -15.76
CA ARG A 13 35.02 8.21 -15.72
C ARG A 13 33.67 8.69 -16.24
N MET A 14 33.17 8.09 -17.30
CA MET A 14 31.86 8.42 -17.85
C MET A 14 30.75 7.92 -16.92
N MET A 15 29.70 8.73 -16.72
CA MET A 15 28.55 8.37 -15.91
C MET A 15 27.88 7.09 -16.42
N SER A 16 27.79 6.91 -17.75
CA SER A 16 27.26 5.69 -18.36
C SER A 16 27.99 4.44 -17.85
N HIS A 17 29.33 4.44 -17.86
CA HIS A 17 30.10 3.30 -17.34
C HIS A 17 29.87 3.05 -15.85
N LEU A 18 29.69 4.11 -15.05
CA LEU A 18 29.40 3.95 -13.62
C LEU A 18 28.02 3.31 -13.41
N LEU A 19 27.01 3.72 -14.17
CA LEU A 19 25.66 3.16 -14.12
C LEU A 19 25.65 1.71 -14.64
N ASP A 20 26.32 1.45 -15.77
CA ASP A 20 26.43 0.10 -16.32
C ASP A 20 27.09 -0.86 -15.32
N MET A 21 28.19 -0.44 -14.69
CA MET A 21 28.89 -1.24 -13.66
C MET A 21 28.05 -1.44 -12.39
N ALA A 22 27.25 -0.45 -11.99
CA ALA A 22 26.35 -0.58 -10.86
C ALA A 22 25.23 -1.60 -11.13
N VAL A 23 24.77 -1.71 -12.37
CA VAL A 23 23.81 -2.71 -12.80
C VAL A 23 24.50 -4.06 -12.95
N PHE A 24 25.54 -4.17 -13.81
CA PHE A 24 26.26 -5.40 -14.06
C PHE A 24 27.79 -5.15 -14.01
N PRO A 25 28.54 -5.85 -13.16
CA PRO A 25 28.12 -6.94 -12.27
C PRO A 25 27.66 -6.50 -10.86
N GLY A 26 27.43 -5.20 -10.62
CA GLY A 26 27.19 -4.66 -9.28
C GLY A 26 25.96 -5.22 -8.57
N THR A 27 24.84 -5.36 -9.27
CA THR A 27 23.56 -5.83 -8.71
C THR A 27 22.92 -6.97 -9.50
N GLN A 28 23.22 -7.10 -10.78
CA GLN A 28 22.64 -8.08 -11.69
C GLN A 28 23.70 -9.10 -12.14
N GLY A 29 23.23 -10.28 -12.53
CA GLY A 29 24.01 -11.34 -13.17
C GLY A 29 23.32 -11.84 -14.44
N GLY A 30 23.28 -13.15 -14.64
CA GLY A 30 22.51 -13.75 -15.71
C GLY A 30 21.00 -13.47 -15.55
N PRO A 31 20.22 -13.46 -16.64
CA PRO A 31 18.80 -13.14 -16.59
C PRO A 31 18.03 -14.15 -15.74
N LEU A 32 17.10 -13.63 -14.93
CA LEU A 32 16.22 -14.44 -14.10
C LEU A 32 15.02 -14.92 -14.94
N GLU A 33 15.20 -15.99 -15.69
CA GLU A 33 14.23 -16.50 -16.68
C GLU A 33 12.84 -16.75 -16.07
N HIS A 34 12.78 -17.26 -14.83
CA HIS A 34 11.51 -17.47 -14.11
C HIS A 34 10.77 -16.16 -13.84
N VAL A 35 11.48 -15.05 -13.56
CA VAL A 35 10.87 -13.72 -13.38
C VAL A 35 10.39 -13.18 -14.73
N ILE A 36 11.16 -13.39 -15.81
CA ILE A 36 10.78 -12.99 -17.17
C ILE A 36 9.50 -13.73 -17.58
N ALA A 37 9.46 -15.04 -17.38
CA ALA A 37 8.27 -15.85 -17.66
C ALA A 37 7.05 -15.39 -16.84
N ALA A 38 7.22 -15.13 -15.54
CA ALA A 38 6.15 -14.62 -14.69
C ALA A 38 5.59 -13.26 -15.17
N LYS A 39 6.46 -12.36 -15.64
CA LYS A 39 6.04 -11.09 -16.25
C LYS A 39 5.26 -11.31 -17.55
N ALA A 40 5.70 -12.25 -18.39
CA ALA A 40 5.00 -12.56 -19.63
C ALA A 40 3.57 -13.08 -19.36
N VAL A 41 3.41 -13.96 -18.36
CA VAL A 41 2.10 -14.45 -17.94
C VAL A 41 1.24 -13.28 -17.43
N ALA A 42 1.75 -12.46 -16.52
CA ALA A 42 1.02 -11.31 -15.98
C ALA A 42 0.57 -10.33 -17.07
N PHE A 43 1.42 -10.07 -18.06
CA PHE A 43 1.05 -9.21 -19.20
C PHE A 43 -0.01 -9.86 -20.10
N GLY A 44 0.03 -11.21 -20.25
CA GLY A 44 -1.00 -11.94 -20.94
C GLY A 44 -2.38 -11.83 -20.25
N GLU A 45 -2.39 -11.95 -18.92
CA GLU A 45 -3.62 -11.80 -18.11
C GLU A 45 -4.24 -10.40 -18.24
N ILE A 46 -3.44 -9.33 -18.30
CA ILE A 46 -3.93 -7.95 -18.48
C ILE A 46 -4.75 -7.77 -19.77
N LEU A 47 -4.49 -8.57 -20.79
CA LEU A 47 -5.18 -8.48 -22.08
C LEU A 47 -6.54 -9.18 -22.10
N THR A 48 -6.96 -9.81 -20.99
CA THR A 48 -8.21 -10.55 -20.90
C THR A 48 -9.39 -9.66 -20.48
N ASP A 49 -10.61 -10.08 -20.83
CA ASP A 49 -11.83 -9.42 -20.37
C ASP A 49 -12.03 -9.55 -18.85
N GLU A 50 -11.62 -10.67 -18.28
CA GLU A 50 -11.66 -10.94 -16.84
C GLU A 50 -10.83 -9.90 -16.09
N TYR A 51 -9.64 -9.57 -16.57
CA TYR A 51 -8.82 -8.53 -15.96
C TYR A 51 -9.51 -7.15 -16.05
N THR A 52 -10.17 -6.85 -17.18
CA THR A 52 -10.94 -5.59 -17.33
C THR A 52 -12.06 -5.49 -16.30
N VAL A 53 -12.78 -6.57 -16.03
CA VAL A 53 -13.82 -6.63 -14.98
C VAL A 53 -13.18 -6.44 -13.58
N TYR A 54 -12.09 -7.14 -13.33
CA TYR A 54 -11.35 -7.06 -12.05
C TYR A 54 -10.87 -5.64 -11.74
N ILE A 55 -10.18 -4.99 -12.68
CA ILE A 55 -9.59 -3.67 -12.41
C ILE A 55 -10.66 -2.58 -12.22
N LYS A 56 -11.78 -2.69 -12.91
CA LYS A 56 -12.95 -1.82 -12.67
C LYS A 56 -13.54 -2.05 -11.27
N GLN A 57 -13.55 -3.30 -10.79
CA GLN A 57 -13.99 -3.59 -9.42
C GLN A 57 -13.02 -3.02 -8.40
N VAL A 58 -11.71 -3.12 -8.64
CA VAL A 58 -10.68 -2.48 -7.78
C VAL A 58 -10.96 -0.98 -7.64
N GLN A 59 -11.21 -0.30 -8.75
CA GLN A 59 -11.51 1.14 -8.73
C GLN A 59 -12.78 1.46 -7.93
N ARG A 60 -13.89 0.72 -8.16
CA ARG A 60 -15.14 0.91 -7.40
C ARG A 60 -14.95 0.67 -5.90
N ASN A 61 -14.22 -0.38 -5.53
CA ASN A 61 -13.91 -0.68 -4.15
C ASN A 61 -13.08 0.44 -3.51
N ALA A 62 -12.06 0.96 -4.21
CA ALA A 62 -11.25 2.06 -3.71
C ALA A 62 -12.09 3.32 -3.48
N GLN A 63 -12.96 3.67 -4.41
CA GLN A 63 -13.87 4.81 -4.27
C GLN A 63 -14.86 4.63 -3.11
N ALA A 64 -15.44 3.44 -2.96
CA ALA A 64 -16.33 3.12 -1.84
C ALA A 64 -15.61 3.22 -0.49
N MET A 65 -14.39 2.69 -0.41
CA MET A 65 -13.56 2.76 0.80
C MET A 65 -13.19 4.22 1.14
N ALA A 66 -12.77 5.01 0.15
CA ALA A 66 -12.45 6.42 0.36
C ALA A 66 -13.67 7.20 0.87
N LYS A 67 -14.84 6.99 0.27
CA LYS A 67 -16.10 7.59 0.72
C LYS A 67 -16.41 7.22 2.16
N ALA A 68 -16.32 5.95 2.52
CA ALA A 68 -16.56 5.45 3.87
C ALA A 68 -15.61 6.09 4.91
N PHE A 69 -14.34 6.27 4.58
CA PHE A 69 -13.40 7.00 5.43
C PHE A 69 -13.77 8.48 5.61
N MET A 70 -14.15 9.17 4.53
CA MET A 70 -14.56 10.57 4.59
C MET A 70 -15.82 10.76 5.43
N GLU A 71 -16.79 9.84 5.36
CA GLU A 71 -17.99 9.84 6.21
C GLU A 71 -17.67 9.72 7.72
N LYS A 72 -16.52 9.14 8.05
CA LYS A 72 -15.99 9.07 9.43
C LYS A 72 -14.99 10.20 9.77
N ASN A 73 -14.98 11.26 8.97
CA ASN A 73 -14.09 12.41 9.15
C ASN A 73 -12.60 12.06 9.10
N TYR A 74 -12.21 11.13 8.21
CA TYR A 74 -10.81 10.98 7.83
C TYR A 74 -10.49 11.90 6.65
N GLU A 75 -9.29 12.46 6.66
CA GLU A 75 -8.79 13.31 5.59
C GLU A 75 -8.07 12.45 4.54
N ILE A 76 -8.67 12.32 3.37
CA ILE A 76 -8.04 11.65 2.23
C ILE A 76 -7.27 12.69 1.43
N ILE A 77 -5.97 12.48 1.25
CA ILE A 77 -5.16 13.34 0.37
C ILE A 77 -5.76 13.32 -1.04
N SER A 78 -5.91 14.47 -1.65
CA SER A 78 -6.61 14.71 -2.92
C SER A 78 -8.15 14.61 -2.84
N GLY A 79 -8.74 14.44 -1.67
CA GLY A 79 -10.19 14.37 -1.49
C GLY A 79 -10.86 13.11 -2.03
N GLY A 80 -10.09 12.06 -2.29
CA GLY A 80 -10.59 10.78 -2.80
C GLY A 80 -9.53 9.97 -3.54
N THR A 81 -9.98 9.05 -4.39
CA THR A 81 -9.11 8.25 -5.26
C THR A 81 -9.81 7.85 -6.55
N ASP A 82 -9.05 7.79 -7.65
CA ASP A 82 -9.45 7.25 -8.96
C ASP A 82 -8.59 6.05 -9.38
N ASN A 83 -7.75 5.55 -8.48
CA ASN A 83 -6.93 4.36 -8.69
C ASN A 83 -7.22 3.27 -7.63
N HIS A 84 -6.23 2.48 -7.24
CA HIS A 84 -6.36 1.29 -6.39
C HIS A 84 -6.05 1.53 -4.91
N LEU A 85 -5.60 2.71 -4.53
CA LEU A 85 -5.17 3.04 -3.17
C LEU A 85 -5.56 4.47 -2.79
N MET A 86 -5.44 4.77 -1.51
CA MET A 86 -5.60 6.12 -0.95
C MET A 86 -4.55 6.38 0.11
N LEU A 87 -4.19 7.65 0.27
CA LEU A 87 -3.37 8.15 1.36
C LEU A 87 -4.25 8.91 2.34
N ILE A 88 -4.22 8.51 3.59
CA ILE A 88 -5.05 9.07 4.67
C ILE A 88 -4.16 9.83 5.63
N ASP A 89 -4.47 11.10 5.86
CA ASP A 89 -3.83 11.92 6.88
C ASP A 89 -4.50 11.67 8.24
N LEU A 90 -3.69 11.33 9.25
CA LEU A 90 -4.17 11.05 10.61
C LEU A 90 -3.92 12.20 11.59
N ARG A 91 -3.44 13.36 11.12
CA ARG A 91 -3.19 14.52 12.00
C ARG A 91 -4.48 15.00 12.69
N ASN A 92 -5.60 14.95 11.98
CA ASN A 92 -6.92 15.29 12.54
C ASN A 92 -7.44 14.28 13.58
N LYS A 93 -6.84 13.09 13.65
CA LYS A 93 -7.11 12.06 14.67
C LYS A 93 -6.08 12.07 15.81
N ASN A 94 -5.06 12.93 15.74
CA ASN A 94 -3.93 13.03 16.70
C ASN A 94 -3.16 11.72 16.87
N ILE A 95 -3.02 10.92 15.77
CA ILE A 95 -2.36 9.62 15.75
C ILE A 95 -1.27 9.64 14.70
N THR A 96 -0.12 9.03 15.00
CA THR A 96 0.96 8.86 14.02
C THR A 96 0.70 7.65 13.13
N GLY A 97 1.23 7.69 11.91
CA GLY A 97 1.14 6.56 10.98
C GLY A 97 1.77 5.29 11.58
N LYS A 98 2.89 5.42 12.31
CA LYS A 98 3.53 4.30 13.00
C LYS A 98 2.59 3.66 14.04
N LYS A 99 1.99 4.46 14.92
CA LYS A 99 1.09 3.95 15.96
C LYS A 99 -0.12 3.26 15.34
N ALA A 100 -0.72 3.86 14.29
CA ALA A 100 -1.83 3.28 13.57
C ALA A 100 -1.46 1.93 12.93
N GLN A 101 -0.33 1.87 12.19
CA GLN A 101 0.14 0.63 11.57
C GLN A 101 0.35 -0.48 12.61
N GLU A 102 1.11 -0.22 13.68
CA GLU A 102 1.45 -1.22 14.71
C GLU A 102 0.19 -1.74 15.44
N THR A 103 -0.78 -0.86 15.71
CA THR A 103 -2.01 -1.28 16.39
C THR A 103 -2.96 -2.04 15.47
N LEU A 104 -3.10 -1.61 14.22
CA LEU A 104 -3.91 -2.32 13.22
C LEU A 104 -3.33 -3.70 12.88
N ASP A 105 -2.01 -3.85 12.81
CA ASP A 105 -1.36 -5.16 12.64
C ASP A 105 -1.75 -6.14 13.77
N ARG A 106 -1.85 -5.66 15.00
CA ARG A 106 -2.28 -6.47 16.16
C ARG A 106 -3.74 -6.91 16.03
N ALA A 107 -4.57 -6.10 15.37
CA ALA A 107 -5.95 -6.43 15.02
C ALA A 107 -6.07 -7.27 13.72
N HIS A 108 -4.96 -7.76 13.14
CA HIS A 108 -4.89 -8.50 11.88
C HIS A 108 -5.34 -7.67 10.65
N ILE A 109 -5.14 -6.36 10.69
CA ILE A 109 -5.38 -5.45 9.57
C ILE A 109 -4.04 -4.87 9.14
N THR A 110 -3.49 -5.37 8.02
CA THR A 110 -2.18 -4.95 7.51
C THR A 110 -2.31 -3.77 6.56
N LEU A 111 -1.59 -2.71 6.86
CA LEU A 111 -1.45 -1.53 6.01
C LEU A 111 -0.06 -0.88 6.24
N ASN A 112 0.26 0.17 5.48
CA ASN A 112 1.54 0.86 5.63
C ASN A 112 1.37 2.25 6.23
N LYS A 113 2.25 2.62 7.19
CA LYS A 113 2.48 4.03 7.49
C LYS A 113 3.04 4.73 6.27
N ASN A 114 2.67 5.99 6.08
CA ASN A 114 3.12 6.77 4.93
C ASN A 114 3.22 8.25 5.30
N ALA A 115 4.27 8.91 4.81
CA ALA A 115 4.33 10.36 4.93
C ALA A 115 3.22 11.01 4.11
N VAL A 116 2.68 12.11 4.64
CA VAL A 116 1.72 12.95 3.93
C VAL A 116 2.42 14.18 3.36
N PRO A 117 1.81 14.92 2.42
CA PRO A 117 2.37 16.19 1.95
C PRO A 117 2.66 17.13 3.13
N TYR A 118 3.86 17.73 3.12
CA TYR A 118 4.35 18.62 4.19
C TYR A 118 4.31 17.96 5.59
N ASP A 119 4.65 16.67 5.65
CA ASP A 119 4.71 15.93 6.91
C ASP A 119 5.81 16.51 7.82
N ASP A 120 5.46 16.81 9.08
CA ASP A 120 6.39 17.30 10.11
C ASP A 120 7.08 16.16 10.88
N LYS A 121 6.68 14.92 10.64
CA LYS A 121 7.27 13.73 11.29
C LYS A 121 8.37 13.13 10.44
N SER A 122 9.27 12.41 11.10
CA SER A 122 10.31 11.66 10.40
C SER A 122 9.72 10.53 9.55
N PRO A 123 10.42 10.06 8.50
CA PRO A 123 9.98 8.92 7.68
C PRO A 123 9.75 7.62 8.47
N PHE A 124 10.31 7.51 9.68
CA PHE A 124 10.13 6.35 10.56
C PHE A 124 8.84 6.40 11.38
N VAL A 125 8.22 7.59 11.50
CA VAL A 125 7.01 7.82 12.30
C VAL A 125 5.81 8.11 11.40
N THR A 126 5.92 9.09 10.52
CA THR A 126 4.91 9.59 9.57
C THR A 126 3.61 10.08 10.20
N SER A 127 2.81 10.83 9.47
CA SER A 127 1.50 11.33 9.92
C SER A 127 0.33 10.67 9.22
N GLY A 128 0.57 9.76 8.29
CA GLY A 128 -0.48 9.10 7.52
C GLY A 128 -0.31 7.59 7.39
N ILE A 129 -1.32 7.01 6.77
CA ILE A 129 -1.37 5.60 6.37
C ILE A 129 -1.78 5.50 4.91
N ARG A 130 -1.29 4.46 4.23
CA ARG A 130 -1.67 4.12 2.87
C ARG A 130 -2.46 2.82 2.87
N VAL A 131 -3.64 2.88 2.27
CA VAL A 131 -4.57 1.75 2.17
C VAL A 131 -4.85 1.46 0.70
N GLY A 132 -4.85 0.19 0.32
CA GLY A 132 -5.16 -0.25 -1.04
C GLY A 132 -6.08 -1.46 -1.04
N VAL A 133 -6.82 -1.65 -2.13
CA VAL A 133 -7.90 -2.65 -2.21
C VAL A 133 -7.67 -3.83 -3.16
N PRO A 134 -6.58 -3.93 -3.97
CA PRO A 134 -6.43 -5.06 -4.91
C PRO A 134 -6.50 -6.42 -4.22
N ALA A 135 -5.80 -6.61 -3.11
CA ALA A 135 -5.74 -7.89 -2.40
C ALA A 135 -7.12 -8.37 -1.92
N VAL A 136 -7.93 -7.47 -1.36
CA VAL A 136 -9.30 -7.80 -0.91
C VAL A 136 -10.25 -7.97 -2.09
N THR A 137 -10.06 -7.21 -3.18
CA THR A 137 -10.82 -7.39 -4.42
C THR A 137 -10.54 -8.75 -5.06
N SER A 138 -9.29 -9.22 -5.08
CA SER A 138 -8.91 -10.55 -5.57
C SER A 138 -9.58 -11.67 -4.77
N ARG A 139 -9.90 -11.43 -3.49
CA ARG A 139 -10.66 -12.35 -2.63
C ARG A 139 -12.17 -12.27 -2.82
N GLY A 140 -12.66 -11.47 -3.77
CA GLY A 140 -14.06 -11.37 -4.13
C GLY A 140 -14.85 -10.27 -3.41
N MET A 141 -14.22 -9.45 -2.58
CA MET A 141 -14.89 -8.36 -1.88
C MET A 141 -15.42 -7.28 -2.83
N LYS A 142 -16.53 -6.68 -2.46
CA LYS A 142 -17.25 -5.65 -3.21
C LYS A 142 -17.39 -4.35 -2.38
N GLU A 143 -18.06 -3.36 -2.92
CA GLU A 143 -18.23 -2.03 -2.32
C GLU A 143 -18.82 -2.07 -0.91
N ALA A 144 -19.79 -2.95 -0.65
CA ALA A 144 -20.40 -3.09 0.69
C ALA A 144 -19.39 -3.60 1.74
N ASP A 145 -18.47 -4.47 1.33
CA ASP A 145 -17.42 -5.01 2.23
C ASP A 145 -16.41 -3.93 2.62
N MET A 146 -16.23 -2.92 1.76
CA MET A 146 -15.32 -1.79 2.06
C MET A 146 -15.80 -0.99 3.27
N GLN A 147 -17.12 -0.83 3.42
CA GLN A 147 -17.68 -0.19 4.62
C GLN A 147 -17.33 -0.97 5.88
N VAL A 148 -17.48 -2.30 5.85
CA VAL A 148 -17.13 -3.17 6.99
C VAL A 148 -15.65 -3.04 7.35
N ILE A 149 -14.76 -3.04 6.35
CA ILE A 149 -13.32 -2.87 6.57
C ILE A 149 -13.04 -1.51 7.23
N VAL A 150 -13.65 -0.44 6.73
CA VAL A 150 -13.46 0.91 7.28
C VAL A 150 -13.99 1.00 8.71
N ASP A 151 -15.13 0.36 9.01
CA ASP A 151 -15.68 0.33 10.37
C ASP A 151 -14.74 -0.38 11.35
N LEU A 152 -14.10 -1.47 10.93
CA LEU A 152 -13.12 -2.19 11.74
C LEU A 152 -11.84 -1.36 11.94
N ILE A 153 -11.35 -0.69 10.91
CA ILE A 153 -10.18 0.21 11.00
C ILE A 153 -10.49 1.38 11.93
N ASP A 154 -11.63 2.03 11.75
CA ASP A 154 -12.05 3.17 12.57
C ASP A 154 -12.19 2.79 14.04
N ARG A 155 -12.75 1.62 14.32
CA ARG A 155 -12.89 1.11 15.68
C ARG A 155 -11.53 0.93 16.38
N VAL A 156 -10.50 0.47 15.67
CA VAL A 156 -9.13 0.40 16.21
C VAL A 156 -8.53 1.79 16.38
N ILE A 157 -8.63 2.65 15.38
CA ILE A 157 -8.05 4.00 15.39
C ILE A 157 -8.63 4.85 16.53
N THR A 158 -9.95 4.80 16.73
CA THR A 158 -10.63 5.58 17.78
C THR A 158 -10.40 5.03 19.19
N ASN A 159 -9.96 3.76 19.32
CA ASN A 159 -9.65 3.09 20.58
C ASN A 159 -8.21 2.57 20.60
N ILE A 160 -7.26 3.39 20.15
CA ILE A 160 -5.90 3.00 19.79
C ILE A 160 -5.08 2.39 20.93
N ASP A 161 -5.44 2.64 22.18
CA ASP A 161 -4.77 2.13 23.38
C ASP A 161 -5.65 1.13 24.18
N ASP A 162 -6.83 0.76 23.68
CA ASP A 162 -7.74 -0.19 24.34
C ASP A 162 -7.51 -1.61 23.81
N GLU A 163 -6.79 -2.42 24.61
CA GLU A 163 -6.48 -3.80 24.30
C GLU A 163 -7.72 -4.69 24.12
N THR A 164 -8.79 -4.41 24.84
CA THR A 164 -10.05 -5.16 24.77
C THR A 164 -10.67 -4.97 23.40
N VAL A 165 -10.81 -3.71 22.96
CA VAL A 165 -11.36 -3.36 21.64
C VAL A 165 -10.49 -3.91 20.51
N ILE A 166 -9.16 -3.83 20.62
CA ILE A 166 -8.24 -4.36 19.61
C ILE A 166 -8.44 -5.88 19.44
N ASN A 167 -8.57 -6.62 20.55
CA ASN A 167 -8.81 -8.07 20.50
C ASN A 167 -10.20 -8.43 19.96
N GLU A 168 -11.24 -7.68 20.28
CA GLU A 168 -12.58 -7.87 19.72
C GLU A 168 -12.58 -7.62 18.19
N VAL A 169 -11.91 -6.57 17.73
CA VAL A 169 -11.76 -6.30 16.30
C VAL A 169 -10.99 -7.43 15.62
N LYS A 170 -9.91 -7.92 16.23
CA LYS A 170 -9.16 -9.07 15.72
C LYS A 170 -10.04 -10.29 15.47
N GLU A 171 -10.92 -10.66 16.42
CA GLU A 171 -11.84 -11.78 16.25
C GLU A 171 -12.93 -11.48 15.19
N SER A 172 -13.38 -10.22 15.12
CA SER A 172 -14.31 -9.76 14.06
C SER A 172 -13.68 -9.89 12.68
N VAL A 173 -12.41 -9.47 12.50
CA VAL A 173 -11.64 -9.64 11.26
C VAL A 173 -11.56 -11.12 10.89
N LYS A 174 -11.17 -12.00 11.80
CA LYS A 174 -11.10 -13.44 11.54
C LYS A 174 -12.45 -14.01 11.07
N THR A 175 -13.53 -13.59 11.71
CA THR A 175 -14.88 -14.05 11.38
C THR A 175 -15.31 -13.54 10.02
N PHE A 176 -15.12 -12.27 9.75
CA PHE A 176 -15.42 -11.64 8.47
C PHE A 176 -14.64 -12.30 7.32
N MET A 177 -13.34 -12.54 7.53
CA MET A 177 -12.46 -13.10 6.50
C MET A 177 -12.73 -14.58 6.15
N LYS A 178 -13.47 -15.32 6.99
CA LYS A 178 -13.87 -16.71 6.67
C LYS A 178 -14.76 -16.80 5.42
N GLN A 179 -15.46 -15.73 5.06
CA GLN A 179 -16.32 -15.66 3.87
C GLN A 179 -15.53 -15.50 2.57
N PHE A 180 -14.25 -15.12 2.67
CA PHE A 180 -13.40 -14.75 1.55
C PHE A 180 -12.17 -15.66 1.52
N ALA A 181 -12.25 -16.76 0.77
CA ALA A 181 -11.13 -17.67 0.63
C ALA A 181 -9.91 -17.00 -0.03
N LEU A 182 -8.72 -17.52 0.25
CA LEU A 182 -7.50 -17.09 -0.44
C LEU A 182 -7.35 -17.79 -1.79
N TYR A 183 -7.85 -19.04 -1.88
CA TYR A 183 -7.80 -19.92 -3.05
C TYR A 183 -9.10 -20.72 -3.15
#